data_f1743e3073551fe11e622fbd61c2f511
#
_entry.id   f1743e3073551fe11e622fbd61c2f511
#
_cell.length_a   1.000
_cell.length_b   1.000
_cell.length_c   1.000
_cell.angle_alpha   90.00
_cell.angle_beta   90.00
_cell.angle_gamma   90.00
#
_symmetry.space_group_name_H-M   'P 1'
#
loop_
_entity.id
_entity.type
_entity.pdbx_description
1 polymer ?
#
loop_
_entity_poly.entity_id
_entity_poly.type
_entity_poly.pdbx_seq_one_letter_code
_entity_poly.pdbx_strand_id
1 'polypeptide(L)'
;MQKCTLSLMLVSCLMAGTLWADDNPFVGKWKVNPSKSKLNDEMKVEVAGANRYAITFGPGQVDTVVADGSDQPALSGTTLSITVKGPDSWEVIRRMKGRILLTAYWTLSEGGKILNDAFTQYLPDGTRLFSQPLPNGSTLVLPYVYQRTEGNAGFIGTWDSESATVRAGIELQIQPYDGNGLSLKRSDDEMAQRIVLDGNDHPDIDPNGADKGTAHSARRVNKRSLEVSEKFKGNIKSTQQIELSEDLKTLTMTDRLVGQIRPRSILEFDRE
;
A
#
# COMPACT_ATOMS: atom_id res chain seq x y z
N MET A 1 -76.74 -8.81 38.75
CA MET A 1 -75.34 -8.83 39.17
C MET A 1 -74.56 -9.54 38.08
N GLN A 2 -73.97 -8.77 37.16
CA GLN A 2 -73.25 -9.29 35.97
C GLN A 2 -71.75 -9.04 36.18
N LYS A 3 -70.97 -10.12 36.24
CA LYS A 3 -69.53 -10.06 36.44
C LYS A 3 -68.86 -9.90 35.07
N CYS A 4 -68.23 -8.76 34.81
CA CYS A 4 -67.36 -8.54 33.69
C CYS A 4 -65.97 -9.15 34.00
N THR A 5 -65.56 -10.14 33.25
CA THR A 5 -64.22 -10.68 33.23
C THR A 5 -63.40 -9.92 32.18
N LEU A 6 -62.40 -9.18 32.64
CA LEU A 6 -61.46 -8.43 31.80
C LEU A 6 -60.34 -9.40 31.36
N SER A 7 -60.30 -9.71 30.07
CA SER A 7 -59.26 -10.57 29.47
C SER A 7 -58.06 -9.70 29.08
N LEU A 8 -56.97 -9.87 29.79
CA LEU A 8 -55.71 -9.18 29.52
C LEU A 8 -54.95 -9.90 28.39
N MET A 9 -55.00 -9.35 27.19
CA MET A 9 -54.21 -9.81 26.06
C MET A 9 -52.77 -9.30 26.22
N LEU A 10 -51.85 -10.23 26.51
CA LEU A 10 -50.40 -9.96 26.56
C LEU A 10 -49.88 -9.98 25.11
N VAL A 11 -49.62 -8.80 24.54
CA VAL A 11 -48.97 -8.67 23.25
C VAL A 11 -47.46 -8.86 23.48
N SER A 12 -46.96 -10.06 23.17
CA SER A 12 -45.52 -10.33 23.08
C SER A 12 -44.98 -9.71 21.80
N CYS A 13 -44.38 -8.51 21.89
CA CYS A 13 -43.51 -7.98 20.84
C CYS A 13 -42.25 -8.84 20.78
N LEU A 14 -42.23 -9.80 19.87
CA LEU A 14 -41.00 -10.41 19.40
C LEU A 14 -40.18 -9.34 18.72
N MET A 15 -39.22 -8.79 19.42
CA MET A 15 -38.14 -8.05 18.81
C MET A 15 -37.31 -9.07 18.00
N ALA A 16 -37.62 -9.20 16.72
CA ALA A 16 -36.72 -9.80 15.74
C ALA A 16 -35.56 -8.85 15.60
N GLY A 17 -34.62 -8.95 16.54
CA GLY A 17 -33.30 -8.35 16.41
C GLY A 17 -32.66 -8.90 15.16
N THR A 18 -32.33 -8.03 14.23
CA THR A 18 -31.61 -8.35 13.01
C THR A 18 -30.22 -8.88 13.38
N LEU A 19 -30.13 -10.20 13.55
CA LEU A 19 -28.86 -10.97 13.68
C LEU A 19 -28.15 -11.08 12.33
N TRP A 20 -27.92 -9.95 11.63
CA TRP A 20 -27.21 -9.94 10.36
C TRP A 20 -25.78 -9.38 10.47
N ALA A 21 -25.33 -9.04 11.68
CA ALA A 21 -24.00 -8.43 11.86
C ALA A 21 -22.90 -9.44 12.21
N ASP A 22 -23.23 -10.71 12.49
CA ASP A 22 -22.27 -11.62 13.18
C ASP A 22 -21.64 -12.70 12.30
N ASP A 23 -21.97 -12.81 11.01
CA ASP A 23 -21.53 -13.95 10.17
C ASP A 23 -20.45 -13.62 9.12
N ASN A 24 -19.95 -12.39 9.03
CA ASN A 24 -18.87 -12.10 8.09
C ASN A 24 -17.51 -12.35 8.75
N PRO A 25 -16.81 -13.44 8.40
CA PRO A 25 -15.61 -13.87 9.11
C PRO A 25 -14.44 -12.87 8.98
N PHE A 26 -14.51 -11.91 8.07
CA PHE A 26 -13.52 -10.85 7.92
C PHE A 26 -13.66 -9.74 8.96
N VAL A 27 -14.87 -9.52 9.49
CA VAL A 27 -15.16 -8.44 10.45
C VAL A 27 -14.42 -8.71 11.75
N GLY A 28 -13.75 -7.66 12.27
CA GLY A 28 -12.99 -7.74 13.51
C GLY A 28 -11.79 -6.81 13.53
N LYS A 29 -10.99 -7.00 14.55
CA LYS A 29 -9.70 -6.34 14.74
C LYS A 29 -8.57 -7.31 14.46
N TRP A 30 -7.58 -6.82 13.79
CA TRP A 30 -6.45 -7.59 13.29
C TRP A 30 -5.17 -6.84 13.55
N LYS A 31 -4.14 -7.51 14.01
CA LYS A 31 -2.84 -6.92 14.31
C LYS A 31 -1.78 -7.50 13.38
N VAL A 32 -1.01 -6.63 12.72
CA VAL A 32 0.03 -7.08 11.80
C VAL A 32 1.04 -7.98 12.51
N ASN A 33 1.42 -9.06 11.85
CA ASN A 33 2.52 -9.94 12.22
C ASN A 33 3.75 -9.63 11.35
N PRO A 34 4.69 -8.78 11.81
CA PRO A 34 5.80 -8.34 10.98
C PRO A 34 6.73 -9.49 10.55
N SER A 35 6.86 -10.53 11.38
CA SER A 35 7.75 -11.66 11.10
C SER A 35 7.26 -12.56 9.96
N LYS A 36 5.97 -12.49 9.65
CA LYS A 36 5.35 -13.25 8.56
C LYS A 36 4.96 -12.38 7.37
N SER A 37 5.02 -11.07 7.53
CA SER A 37 4.71 -10.10 6.48
C SER A 37 5.94 -9.81 5.63
N LYS A 38 5.72 -9.57 4.33
CA LYS A 38 6.76 -9.25 3.36
C LYS A 38 6.32 -8.05 2.54
N LEU A 39 7.25 -7.13 2.33
CA LEU A 39 7.12 -6.09 1.32
C LEU A 39 8.17 -6.37 0.25
N ASN A 40 7.74 -6.44 -0.99
CA ASN A 40 8.63 -6.62 -2.12
C ASN A 40 8.56 -5.36 -2.97
N ASP A 41 9.70 -4.78 -3.23
CA ASP A 41 9.83 -3.68 -4.15
C ASP A 41 10.86 -4.05 -5.22
N GLU A 42 10.51 -3.88 -6.50
CA GLU A 42 11.40 -4.12 -7.61
C GLU A 42 11.72 -2.80 -8.27
N MET A 43 13.00 -2.55 -8.47
CA MET A 43 13.49 -1.41 -9.21
C MET A 43 14.37 -1.89 -10.35
N LYS A 44 14.23 -1.30 -11.53
CA LYS A 44 15.11 -1.55 -12.68
C LYS A 44 15.79 -0.26 -13.12
N VAL A 45 17.08 -0.33 -13.32
CA VAL A 45 17.88 0.76 -13.86
C VAL A 45 18.53 0.31 -15.16
N GLU A 46 18.24 0.99 -16.27
CA GLU A 46 18.75 0.69 -17.60
C GLU A 46 19.45 1.90 -18.21
N VAL A 47 20.42 1.66 -19.08
CA VAL A 47 21.05 2.72 -19.86
C VAL A 47 20.09 3.18 -20.96
N ALA A 48 19.78 4.47 -21.01
CA ALA A 48 18.95 5.10 -22.04
C ALA A 48 19.75 6.07 -22.95
N GLY A 49 21.06 6.16 -22.76
CA GLY A 49 21.96 7.02 -23.52
C GLY A 49 23.21 7.39 -22.73
N ALA A 50 24.04 8.29 -23.26
CA ALA A 50 25.20 8.79 -22.56
C ALA A 50 24.77 9.50 -21.26
N ASN A 51 25.23 9.01 -20.11
CA ASN A 51 24.87 9.50 -18.78
C ASN A 51 23.36 9.61 -18.54
N ARG A 52 22.55 8.88 -19.32
CA ARG A 52 21.08 8.86 -19.22
C ARG A 52 20.61 7.48 -18.82
N TYR A 53 19.70 7.45 -17.87
CA TYR A 53 19.17 6.22 -17.28
C TYR A 53 17.65 6.20 -17.34
N ALA A 54 17.08 5.03 -17.62
CA ALA A 54 15.68 4.73 -17.45
C ALA A 54 15.52 3.98 -16.14
N ILE A 55 14.71 4.50 -15.22
CA ILE A 55 14.48 3.94 -13.90
C ILE A 55 13.01 3.57 -13.80
N THR A 56 12.77 2.30 -13.56
CA THR A 56 11.42 1.75 -13.37
C THR A 56 11.24 1.40 -11.91
N PHE A 57 10.26 2.02 -11.27
CA PHE A 57 9.79 1.66 -9.93
C PHE A 57 8.47 0.92 -10.08
N GLY A 58 8.51 -0.41 -10.04
CA GLY A 58 7.36 -1.26 -10.31
C GLY A 58 6.93 -1.28 -11.79
N PRO A 59 5.81 -1.95 -12.14
CA PRO A 59 5.46 -2.21 -13.52
C PRO A 59 4.99 -0.95 -14.26
N GLY A 60 5.62 -0.71 -15.39
CA GLY A 60 5.12 0.20 -16.43
C GLY A 60 5.32 1.69 -16.21
N GLN A 61 5.97 2.11 -15.13
CA GLN A 61 6.29 3.52 -14.86
C GLN A 61 7.81 3.73 -15.00
N VAL A 62 8.24 4.44 -16.02
CA VAL A 62 9.66 4.69 -16.31
C VAL A 62 9.95 6.18 -16.22
N ASP A 63 10.86 6.56 -15.34
CA ASP A 63 11.49 7.87 -15.34
C ASP A 63 12.78 7.81 -16.17
N THR A 64 12.94 8.72 -17.12
CA THR A 64 14.20 8.84 -17.88
C THR A 64 14.90 10.12 -17.49
N VAL A 65 16.13 9.99 -16.97
CA VAL A 65 16.88 11.11 -16.38
C VAL A 65 18.35 11.09 -16.82
N VAL A 66 18.93 12.27 -17.05
CA VAL A 66 20.39 12.45 -17.17
C VAL A 66 20.97 12.65 -15.78
N ALA A 67 22.01 11.90 -15.44
CA ALA A 67 22.63 11.96 -14.11
C ALA A 67 23.67 13.10 -14.05
N ASP A 68 23.20 14.35 -14.22
CA ASP A 68 24.00 15.59 -14.21
C ASP A 68 23.63 16.52 -13.04
N GLY A 69 22.67 16.11 -12.20
CA GLY A 69 22.17 16.88 -11.07
C GLY A 69 21.08 17.90 -11.43
N SER A 70 20.72 18.05 -12.72
CA SER A 70 19.66 18.95 -13.12
C SER A 70 18.26 18.32 -12.91
N ASP A 71 17.28 19.16 -12.57
CA ASP A 71 15.88 18.74 -12.48
C ASP A 71 15.31 18.50 -13.87
N GLN A 72 14.81 17.30 -14.12
CA GLN A 72 14.20 16.91 -15.40
C GLN A 72 12.77 16.45 -15.21
N PRO A 73 11.90 16.68 -16.21
CA PRO A 73 10.52 16.20 -16.16
C PRO A 73 10.46 14.70 -15.87
N ALA A 74 9.60 14.31 -14.94
CA ALA A 74 9.43 12.95 -14.46
C ALA A 74 7.92 12.63 -14.36
N LEU A 75 7.63 11.40 -13.97
CA LEU A 75 6.27 10.89 -13.84
C LEU A 75 5.40 11.75 -12.90
N SER A 76 4.10 11.75 -13.17
CA SER A 76 3.08 12.41 -12.34
C SER A 76 3.28 13.92 -12.16
N GLY A 77 3.88 14.60 -13.14
CA GLY A 77 4.11 16.05 -13.09
C GLY A 77 5.18 16.48 -12.08
N THR A 78 6.04 15.54 -11.68
CA THR A 78 7.22 15.79 -10.84
C THR A 78 8.43 16.14 -11.68
N THR A 79 9.53 16.56 -11.03
CA THR A 79 10.88 16.52 -11.57
C THR A 79 11.74 15.54 -10.79
N LEU A 80 12.71 14.95 -11.48
CA LEU A 80 13.69 14.05 -10.90
C LEU A 80 15.09 14.58 -11.25
N SER A 81 15.98 14.60 -10.28
CA SER A 81 17.41 14.84 -10.50
C SER A 81 18.23 13.73 -9.88
N ILE A 82 19.31 13.34 -10.58
CA ILE A 82 20.31 12.41 -10.10
C ILE A 82 21.66 13.09 -10.17
N THR A 83 22.34 13.15 -9.04
CA THR A 83 23.72 13.63 -8.94
C THR A 83 24.63 12.45 -8.62
N VAL A 84 25.60 12.17 -9.49
CA VAL A 84 26.64 11.17 -9.24
C VAL A 84 27.59 11.74 -8.20
N LYS A 85 27.67 11.13 -7.02
CA LYS A 85 28.57 11.51 -5.92
C LYS A 85 29.86 10.70 -5.92
N GLY A 86 29.85 9.57 -6.60
CA GLY A 86 30.99 8.66 -6.73
C GLY A 86 30.61 7.44 -7.57
N PRO A 87 31.55 6.51 -7.81
CA PRO A 87 31.28 5.33 -8.65
C PRO A 87 30.16 4.46 -8.10
N ASP A 88 30.00 4.43 -6.78
CA ASP A 88 29.04 3.60 -6.06
C ASP A 88 28.03 4.44 -5.27
N SER A 89 27.83 5.72 -5.62
CA SER A 89 26.91 6.57 -4.86
C SER A 89 26.21 7.61 -5.74
N TRP A 90 24.88 7.65 -5.64
CA TRP A 90 24.01 8.62 -6.28
C TRP A 90 23.14 9.34 -5.24
N GLU A 91 22.94 10.63 -5.46
CA GLU A 91 21.91 11.40 -4.78
C GLU A 91 20.73 11.57 -5.73
N VAL A 92 19.54 11.20 -5.28
CA VAL A 92 18.28 11.24 -6.06
C VAL A 92 17.32 12.18 -5.38
N ILE A 93 16.79 13.17 -6.10
CA ILE A 93 15.83 14.12 -5.54
C ILE A 93 14.63 14.22 -6.46
N ARG A 94 13.44 14.04 -5.89
CA ARG A 94 12.16 14.24 -6.60
C ARG A 94 11.47 15.48 -6.06
N ARG A 95 10.97 16.32 -6.98
CA ARG A 95 10.25 17.55 -6.63
C ARG A 95 8.90 17.63 -7.34
N MET A 96 7.98 18.36 -6.72
CA MET A 96 6.73 18.77 -7.34
C MET A 96 6.58 20.28 -7.17
N LYS A 97 6.42 21.01 -8.28
CA LYS A 97 6.31 22.48 -8.28
C LYS A 97 7.44 23.15 -7.47
N GLY A 98 8.68 22.66 -7.61
CA GLY A 98 9.88 23.13 -6.94
C GLY A 98 10.06 22.69 -5.49
N ARG A 99 9.07 22.05 -4.86
CA ARG A 99 9.16 21.53 -3.49
C ARG A 99 9.69 20.09 -3.49
N ILE A 100 10.58 19.78 -2.57
CA ILE A 100 11.11 18.42 -2.41
C ILE A 100 10.00 17.51 -1.88
N LEU A 101 9.76 16.39 -2.57
CA LEU A 101 8.90 15.31 -2.15
C LEU A 101 9.69 14.14 -1.60
N LEU A 102 10.91 13.92 -2.14
CA LEU A 102 11.77 12.82 -1.75
C LEU A 102 13.22 13.22 -1.97
N THR A 103 14.06 12.89 -1.00
CA THR A 103 15.51 12.81 -1.18
C THR A 103 15.95 11.38 -0.89
N ALA A 104 16.83 10.82 -1.74
CA ALA A 104 17.36 9.49 -1.55
C ALA A 104 18.88 9.53 -1.78
N TYR A 105 19.60 8.71 -1.02
CA TYR A 105 21.02 8.49 -1.19
C TYR A 105 21.24 7.00 -1.46
N TRP A 106 21.56 6.71 -2.70
CA TRP A 106 21.79 5.35 -3.16
C TRP A 106 23.26 5.01 -3.05
N THR A 107 23.59 3.90 -2.40
CA THR A 107 24.96 3.40 -2.28
C THR A 107 25.02 1.92 -2.62
N LEU A 108 26.05 1.55 -3.38
CA LEU A 108 26.35 0.15 -3.67
C LEU A 108 27.34 -0.40 -2.65
N SER A 109 27.13 -1.63 -2.25
CA SER A 109 28.03 -2.39 -1.37
C SER A 109 28.19 -3.83 -1.87
N GLU A 110 29.05 -4.60 -1.23
CA GLU A 110 29.34 -6.00 -1.56
C GLU A 110 29.72 -6.22 -3.04
N GLY A 111 30.57 -5.33 -3.58
CA GLY A 111 30.97 -5.39 -4.99
C GLY A 111 29.83 -5.11 -5.96
N GLY A 112 28.85 -4.30 -5.55
CA GLY A 112 27.70 -3.93 -6.35
C GLY A 112 26.53 -4.92 -6.30
N LYS A 113 26.52 -5.85 -5.36
CA LYS A 113 25.42 -6.82 -5.20
C LYS A 113 24.25 -6.24 -4.38
N ILE A 114 24.55 -5.30 -3.50
CA ILE A 114 23.59 -4.66 -2.61
C ILE A 114 23.50 -3.18 -2.97
N LEU A 115 22.26 -2.67 -3.09
CA LEU A 115 21.97 -1.25 -3.18
C LEU A 115 21.23 -0.84 -1.90
N ASN A 116 21.79 0.12 -1.18
CA ASN A 116 21.14 0.73 -0.03
C ASN A 116 20.50 2.04 -0.50
N ASP A 117 19.21 2.18 -0.34
CA ASP A 117 18.43 3.38 -0.63
C ASP A 117 18.02 4.05 0.69
N ALA A 118 18.80 5.03 1.11
CA ALA A 118 18.51 5.83 2.29
C ALA A 118 17.67 7.03 1.89
N PHE A 119 16.35 6.95 2.01
CA PHE A 119 15.45 8.00 1.56
C PHE A 119 14.70 8.71 2.68
N THR A 120 14.30 9.93 2.40
CA THR A 120 13.41 10.76 3.21
C THR A 120 12.28 11.27 2.33
N GLN A 121 11.05 11.03 2.74
CA GLN A 121 9.85 11.56 2.08
C GLN A 121 9.34 12.81 2.80
N TYR A 122 8.73 13.71 2.04
CA TYR A 122 8.18 14.96 2.54
C TYR A 122 6.74 15.13 2.06
N LEU A 123 5.88 15.67 2.91
CA LEU A 123 4.56 16.17 2.51
C LEU A 123 4.70 17.45 1.66
N PRO A 124 3.65 17.84 0.93
CA PRO A 124 3.66 19.08 0.14
C PRO A 124 3.92 20.36 0.94
N ASP A 125 3.68 20.34 2.26
CA ASP A 125 3.98 21.44 3.19
C ASP A 125 5.45 21.46 3.65
N GLY A 126 6.25 20.45 3.27
CA GLY A 126 7.64 20.28 3.66
C GLY A 126 7.83 19.47 4.95
N THR A 127 6.76 18.99 5.58
CA THR A 127 6.85 18.10 6.73
C THR A 127 7.39 16.73 6.32
N ARG A 128 8.31 16.16 7.08
CA ARG A 128 8.84 14.82 6.83
C ARG A 128 7.79 13.77 7.18
N LEU A 129 7.47 12.89 6.21
CA LEU A 129 6.46 11.84 6.39
C LEU A 129 6.87 10.73 7.36
N PHE A 130 8.16 10.43 7.48
CA PHE A 130 8.66 9.32 8.27
C PHE A 130 9.88 9.73 9.08
N SER A 131 9.74 10.71 9.95
CA SER A 131 10.76 11.03 10.93
C SER A 131 10.27 10.63 12.31
N GLN A 132 10.62 9.43 12.79
CA GLN A 132 10.61 9.23 14.23
C GLN A 132 11.93 9.80 14.77
N PRO A 133 11.88 10.85 15.59
CA PRO A 133 13.09 11.30 16.27
C PRO A 133 13.55 10.19 17.20
N LEU A 134 14.81 9.78 17.04
CA LEU A 134 15.43 8.91 18.02
C LEU A 134 15.63 9.70 19.35
N PRO A 135 15.72 9.02 20.50
CA PRO A 135 15.93 9.68 21.79
C PRO A 135 17.15 10.61 21.83
N ASN A 136 18.11 10.44 20.91
CA ASN A 136 19.30 11.28 20.77
C ASN A 136 19.10 12.49 19.81
N GLY A 137 17.87 12.73 19.35
CA GLY A 137 17.55 13.83 18.42
C GLY A 137 17.93 13.58 16.95
N SER A 138 18.51 12.44 16.61
CA SER A 138 18.75 12.06 15.22
C SER A 138 17.48 11.50 14.57
N THR A 139 17.39 11.58 13.24
CA THR A 139 16.28 11.03 12.46
C THR A 139 16.61 9.62 12.03
N LEU A 140 15.74 8.66 12.31
CA LEU A 140 15.87 7.31 11.76
C LEU A 140 15.56 7.34 10.27
N VAL A 141 16.59 7.19 9.45
CA VAL A 141 16.44 6.90 8.03
C VAL A 141 16.40 5.38 7.92
N LEU A 142 15.28 4.81 7.52
CA LEU A 142 15.18 3.37 7.26
C LEU A 142 15.68 3.14 5.82
N PRO A 143 16.85 2.51 5.60
CA PRO A 143 17.28 2.19 4.27
C PRO A 143 16.41 1.04 3.71
N TYR A 144 15.92 1.20 2.49
CA TYR A 144 15.57 0.03 1.69
C TYR A 144 16.85 -0.64 1.23
N VAL A 145 16.94 -1.93 1.41
CA VAL A 145 18.06 -2.73 0.95
C VAL A 145 17.59 -3.58 -0.21
N TYR A 146 18.16 -3.33 -1.37
CA TYR A 146 17.88 -4.09 -2.57
C TYR A 146 19.02 -5.07 -2.86
N GLN A 147 18.66 -6.27 -3.26
CA GLN A 147 19.59 -7.25 -3.81
C GLN A 147 19.52 -7.21 -5.33
N ARG A 148 20.69 -7.23 -5.97
CA ARG A 148 20.78 -7.31 -7.44
C ARG A 148 20.32 -8.70 -7.89
N THR A 149 19.33 -8.75 -8.76
CA THR A 149 18.85 -10.00 -9.37
C THR A 149 19.32 -10.13 -10.82
N GLU A 150 19.54 -9.01 -11.52
CA GLU A 150 20.06 -8.99 -12.88
C GLU A 150 21.03 -7.83 -13.09
N GLY A 151 21.94 -7.98 -14.06
CA GLY A 151 22.99 -7.00 -14.35
C GLY A 151 24.21 -7.20 -13.47
N ASN A 152 25.32 -6.48 -13.80
CA ASN A 152 26.61 -6.71 -13.15
C ASN A 152 27.49 -5.45 -12.98
N ALA A 153 27.02 -4.27 -13.33
CA ALA A 153 27.84 -3.06 -13.33
C ALA A 153 27.12 -1.84 -12.75
N GLY A 154 27.76 -1.18 -11.80
CA GLY A 154 27.26 0.05 -11.19
C GLY A 154 25.81 -0.09 -10.73
N PHE A 155 24.98 0.92 -10.97
CA PHE A 155 23.54 0.89 -10.64
C PHE A 155 22.68 0.18 -11.68
N ILE A 156 23.23 -0.17 -12.85
CA ILE A 156 22.48 -0.82 -13.94
C ILE A 156 22.12 -2.25 -13.54
N GLY A 157 20.84 -2.60 -13.66
CA GLY A 157 20.32 -3.93 -13.34
C GLY A 157 18.92 -3.91 -12.76
N THR A 158 18.46 -5.10 -12.39
CA THR A 158 17.22 -5.32 -11.64
C THR A 158 17.56 -5.55 -10.17
N TRP A 159 16.79 -4.91 -9.33
CA TRP A 159 17.00 -4.82 -7.90
C TRP A 159 15.73 -5.21 -7.16
N ASP A 160 15.79 -6.24 -6.32
CA ASP A 160 14.69 -6.70 -5.47
C ASP A 160 14.91 -6.32 -4.02
N SER A 161 13.94 -5.68 -3.38
CA SER A 161 13.95 -5.45 -1.94
C SER A 161 13.12 -6.50 -1.23
N GLU A 162 13.77 -7.35 -0.43
CA GLU A 162 13.09 -8.27 0.50
C GLU A 162 12.97 -7.70 1.92
N SER A 163 13.55 -6.53 2.16
CA SER A 163 13.79 -6.01 3.51
C SER A 163 12.96 -4.81 3.91
N ALA A 164 11.89 -4.53 3.21
CA ALA A 164 10.94 -3.55 3.72
C ALA A 164 10.34 -4.08 5.03
N THR A 165 10.88 -3.62 6.15
CA THR A 165 10.41 -4.03 7.47
C THR A 165 8.99 -3.54 7.68
N VAL A 166 8.05 -4.46 7.76
CA VAL A 166 6.68 -4.14 8.16
C VAL A 166 6.70 -3.66 9.61
N ARG A 167 6.15 -2.49 9.85
CA ARG A 167 6.12 -1.92 11.21
C ARG A 167 5.28 -2.80 12.12
N ALA A 168 5.81 -3.11 13.30
CA ALA A 168 5.02 -3.66 14.39
C ALA A 168 3.98 -2.62 14.86
N GLY A 169 2.81 -3.07 15.29
CA GLY A 169 1.76 -2.20 15.85
C GLY A 169 0.78 -1.63 14.83
N ILE A 170 0.86 -2.01 13.54
CA ILE A 170 -0.21 -1.70 12.60
C ILE A 170 -1.43 -2.56 12.95
N GLU A 171 -2.55 -1.90 13.21
CA GLU A 171 -3.85 -2.53 13.42
C GLU A 171 -4.71 -2.32 12.17
N LEU A 172 -5.48 -3.35 11.81
CA LEU A 172 -6.49 -3.30 10.75
C LEU A 172 -7.84 -3.57 11.39
N GLN A 173 -8.74 -2.61 11.28
CA GLN A 173 -10.13 -2.78 11.68
C GLN A 173 -10.98 -3.01 10.43
N ILE A 174 -11.70 -4.13 10.40
CA ILE A 174 -12.67 -4.43 9.35
C ILE A 174 -14.07 -4.37 9.94
N GLN A 175 -14.93 -3.57 9.33
CA GLN A 175 -16.32 -3.36 9.75
C GLN A 175 -17.27 -3.57 8.57
N PRO A 176 -18.53 -3.94 8.81
CA PRO A 176 -19.56 -3.94 7.77
C PRO A 176 -19.71 -2.54 7.17
N TYR A 177 -19.97 -2.49 5.86
CA TYR A 177 -20.22 -1.27 5.11
C TYR A 177 -21.28 -1.53 4.03
N ASP A 178 -22.28 -0.67 3.92
CA ASP A 178 -23.28 -0.62 2.85
C ASP A 178 -23.83 -2.00 2.42
N GLY A 179 -24.53 -2.66 3.35
CA GLY A 179 -25.17 -3.96 3.12
C GLY A 179 -24.17 -5.12 3.01
N ASN A 180 -23.61 -5.38 1.84
CA ASN A 180 -22.67 -6.49 1.61
C ASN A 180 -21.19 -6.05 1.54
N GLY A 181 -20.90 -4.79 1.79
CA GLY A 181 -19.55 -4.24 1.72
C GLY A 181 -18.78 -4.34 3.03
N LEU A 182 -17.52 -3.95 2.95
CA LEU A 182 -16.59 -3.86 4.08
C LEU A 182 -15.85 -2.52 4.07
N SER A 183 -15.61 -2.00 5.26
CA SER A 183 -14.72 -0.86 5.52
C SER A 183 -13.45 -1.39 6.18
N LEU A 184 -12.31 -1.22 5.52
CA LEU A 184 -11.00 -1.63 5.99
C LEU A 184 -10.22 -0.39 6.41
N LYS A 185 -9.88 -0.27 7.67
CA LYS A 185 -9.15 0.88 8.23
C LYS A 185 -7.88 0.39 8.92
N ARG A 186 -6.74 0.69 8.35
CA ARG A 186 -5.46 0.50 9.03
C ARG A 186 -5.15 1.69 9.91
N SER A 187 -4.43 1.46 11.00
CA SER A 187 -4.04 2.52 11.94
C SER A 187 -3.05 3.53 11.37
N ASP A 188 -2.32 3.17 10.30
CA ASP A 188 -1.36 4.01 9.59
C ASP A 188 -1.94 4.69 8.33
N ASP A 189 -3.21 4.43 7.97
CA ASP A 189 -3.89 5.10 6.87
C ASP A 189 -4.71 6.30 7.37
N GLU A 190 -4.80 7.36 6.57
CA GLU A 190 -5.67 8.51 6.90
C GLU A 190 -7.15 8.16 6.75
N MET A 191 -7.51 7.38 5.73
CA MET A 191 -8.90 7.01 5.41
C MET A 191 -9.09 5.51 5.35
N ALA A 192 -10.31 5.07 5.61
CA ALA A 192 -10.69 3.67 5.41
C ALA A 192 -10.91 3.38 3.92
N GLN A 193 -10.40 2.26 3.46
CA GLN A 193 -10.78 1.69 2.18
C GLN A 193 -12.19 1.07 2.31
N ARG A 194 -13.12 1.52 1.48
CA ARG A 194 -14.49 1.01 1.45
C ARG A 194 -14.70 0.20 0.19
N ILE A 195 -15.12 -1.04 0.33
CA ILE A 195 -15.34 -1.97 -0.79
C ILE A 195 -16.75 -2.52 -0.73
N VAL A 196 -17.42 -2.61 -1.88
CA VAL A 196 -18.72 -3.28 -2.05
C VAL A 196 -18.47 -4.59 -2.79
N LEU A 197 -18.95 -5.71 -2.24
CA LEU A 197 -18.64 -7.05 -2.74
C LEU A 197 -19.62 -7.51 -3.85
N ASP A 198 -19.91 -6.66 -4.81
CA ASP A 198 -20.83 -6.89 -5.91
C ASP A 198 -20.16 -7.13 -7.27
N GLY A 199 -18.82 -6.99 -7.30
CA GLY A 199 -18.02 -7.16 -8.51
C GLY A 199 -18.03 -5.97 -9.47
N ASN A 200 -18.77 -4.90 -9.17
CA ASN A 200 -18.87 -3.71 -9.99
C ASN A 200 -17.78 -2.70 -9.64
N ASP A 201 -17.50 -1.79 -10.57
CA ASP A 201 -16.58 -0.68 -10.34
C ASP A 201 -17.27 0.43 -9.55
N HIS A 202 -16.71 0.79 -8.41
CA HIS A 202 -17.13 1.91 -7.58
C HIS A 202 -16.07 3.01 -7.66
N PRO A 203 -16.36 4.19 -8.22
CA PRO A 203 -15.40 5.28 -8.35
C PRO A 203 -15.05 5.89 -7.00
N ASP A 204 -13.78 6.27 -6.86
CA ASP A 204 -13.32 7.03 -5.72
C ASP A 204 -13.68 8.51 -5.90
N ILE A 205 -14.52 8.99 -5.02
CA ILE A 205 -14.95 10.40 -4.99
C ILE A 205 -14.18 11.13 -3.90
N ASP A 206 -13.64 12.29 -4.22
CA ASP A 206 -12.99 13.14 -3.24
C ASP A 206 -14.02 13.80 -2.29
N PRO A 207 -13.60 14.44 -1.19
CA PRO A 207 -14.50 15.13 -0.27
C PRO A 207 -15.35 16.24 -0.90
N ASN A 208 -14.95 16.76 -2.07
CA ASN A 208 -15.67 17.79 -2.82
C ASN A 208 -16.61 17.20 -3.89
N GLY A 209 -16.69 15.88 -3.99
CA GLY A 209 -17.55 15.17 -4.95
C GLY A 209 -16.92 14.98 -6.33
N ALA A 210 -15.64 15.27 -6.52
CA ALA A 210 -14.96 15.08 -7.80
C ALA A 210 -14.44 13.63 -7.94
N ASP A 211 -14.62 13.06 -9.14
CA ASP A 211 -14.06 11.76 -9.50
C ASP A 211 -12.54 11.85 -9.60
N LYS A 212 -11.83 11.04 -8.83
CA LYS A 212 -10.36 10.96 -8.86
C LYS A 212 -9.80 10.19 -10.07
N GLY A 213 -10.68 9.61 -10.90
CA GLY A 213 -10.30 8.74 -12.01
C GLY A 213 -9.82 7.36 -11.56
N THR A 214 -9.94 7.06 -10.27
CA THR A 214 -9.71 5.73 -9.70
C THR A 214 -11.04 5.08 -9.34
N ALA A 215 -11.09 3.77 -9.43
CA ALA A 215 -12.24 2.96 -9.02
C ALA A 215 -11.77 1.66 -8.42
N HIS A 216 -12.55 1.14 -7.48
CA HIS A 216 -12.34 -0.18 -6.91
C HIS A 216 -13.49 -1.10 -7.28
N SER A 217 -13.18 -2.34 -7.63
CA SER A 217 -14.16 -3.42 -7.71
C SER A 217 -13.76 -4.52 -6.75
N ALA A 218 -14.74 -5.09 -6.03
CA ALA A 218 -14.46 -6.15 -5.08
C ALA A 218 -15.49 -7.27 -5.22
N ARG A 219 -15.04 -8.51 -5.02
CA ARG A 219 -15.90 -9.68 -5.03
C ARG A 219 -15.51 -10.69 -3.98
N ARG A 220 -16.48 -11.45 -3.53
CA ARG A 220 -16.23 -12.63 -2.70
C ARG A 220 -15.91 -13.81 -3.61
N VAL A 221 -14.71 -14.38 -3.48
CA VAL A 221 -14.28 -15.57 -4.22
C VAL A 221 -14.83 -16.83 -3.56
N ASN A 222 -14.75 -16.88 -2.22
CA ASN A 222 -15.34 -17.94 -1.39
C ASN A 222 -15.55 -17.41 0.04
N LYS A 223 -15.96 -18.29 0.97
CA LYS A 223 -16.26 -17.89 2.36
C LYS A 223 -15.06 -17.24 3.08
N ARG A 224 -13.83 -17.53 2.64
CA ARG A 224 -12.58 -17.08 3.28
C ARG A 224 -11.68 -16.26 2.34
N SER A 225 -12.16 -15.88 1.16
CA SER A 225 -11.33 -15.16 0.20
C SER A 225 -12.14 -14.07 -0.50
N LEU A 226 -11.55 -12.88 -0.54
CA LEU A 226 -12.01 -11.70 -1.28
C LEU A 226 -10.95 -11.32 -2.30
N GLU A 227 -11.39 -10.74 -3.40
CA GLU A 227 -10.54 -10.13 -4.41
C GLU A 227 -10.97 -8.69 -4.62
N VAL A 228 -10.02 -7.77 -4.59
CA VAL A 228 -10.21 -6.34 -4.83
C VAL A 228 -9.33 -5.94 -6.00
N SER A 229 -9.84 -5.20 -6.95
CA SER A 229 -9.08 -4.62 -8.05
C SER A 229 -9.14 -3.10 -7.97
N GLU A 230 -8.01 -2.45 -8.06
CA GLU A 230 -7.90 -1.01 -8.23
C GLU A 230 -7.72 -0.70 -9.71
N LYS A 231 -8.49 0.27 -10.21
CA LYS A 231 -8.44 0.74 -11.60
C LYS A 231 -8.12 2.22 -11.66
N PHE A 232 -7.41 2.62 -12.68
CA PHE A 232 -7.22 4.02 -13.05
C PHE A 232 -7.64 4.22 -14.49
N LYS A 233 -8.62 5.11 -14.71
CA LYS A 233 -9.21 5.35 -16.06
C LYS A 233 -9.62 4.06 -16.75
N GLY A 234 -10.25 3.15 -16.01
CA GLY A 234 -10.75 1.86 -16.49
C GLY A 234 -9.71 0.74 -16.63
N ASN A 235 -8.42 1.01 -16.43
CA ASN A 235 -7.35 0.00 -16.51
C ASN A 235 -6.99 -0.49 -15.11
N ILE A 236 -6.93 -1.81 -14.92
CA ILE A 236 -6.48 -2.41 -13.65
C ILE A 236 -5.03 -2.01 -13.41
N LYS A 237 -4.76 -1.50 -12.22
CA LYS A 237 -3.42 -1.11 -11.73
C LYS A 237 -2.88 -2.09 -10.73
N SER A 238 -3.72 -2.50 -9.81
CA SER A 238 -3.37 -3.50 -8.79
C SER A 238 -4.54 -4.43 -8.51
N THR A 239 -4.20 -5.59 -7.95
CA THR A 239 -5.16 -6.53 -7.38
C THR A 239 -4.73 -6.88 -5.97
N GLN A 240 -5.68 -6.96 -5.07
CA GLN A 240 -5.47 -7.36 -3.69
C GLN A 240 -6.30 -8.60 -3.40
N GLN A 241 -5.66 -9.64 -2.91
CA GLN A 241 -6.31 -10.85 -2.41
C GLN A 241 -6.31 -10.80 -0.89
N ILE A 242 -7.47 -10.99 -0.26
CA ILE A 242 -7.64 -10.99 1.19
C ILE A 242 -8.15 -12.37 1.58
N GLU A 243 -7.36 -13.10 2.36
CA GLU A 243 -7.64 -14.49 2.70
C GLU A 243 -7.61 -14.74 4.20
N LEU A 244 -8.56 -15.54 4.67
CA LEU A 244 -8.57 -16.03 6.05
C LEU A 244 -8.03 -17.47 6.11
N SER A 245 -7.23 -17.74 7.14
CA SER A 245 -6.83 -19.10 7.50
C SER A 245 -8.05 -19.98 7.82
N GLU A 246 -7.86 -21.30 7.84
CA GLU A 246 -8.95 -22.25 8.13
C GLU A 246 -9.56 -22.05 9.52
N ASP A 247 -8.75 -21.71 10.49
CA ASP A 247 -9.15 -21.45 11.87
C ASP A 247 -9.66 -20.01 12.10
N LEU A 248 -9.70 -19.19 11.04
CA LEU A 248 -10.13 -17.78 11.05
C LEU A 248 -9.30 -16.85 11.98
N LYS A 249 -8.10 -17.27 12.36
CA LYS A 249 -7.23 -16.51 13.28
C LYS A 249 -6.20 -15.65 12.57
N THR A 250 -5.94 -15.94 11.30
CA THR A 250 -4.99 -15.19 10.48
C THR A 250 -5.68 -14.64 9.25
N LEU A 251 -5.38 -13.39 8.90
CA LEU A 251 -5.81 -12.73 7.69
C LEU A 251 -4.56 -12.36 6.88
N THR A 252 -4.50 -12.79 5.63
CA THR A 252 -3.41 -12.47 4.70
C THR A 252 -3.94 -11.53 3.63
N MET A 253 -3.27 -10.38 3.45
CA MET A 253 -3.52 -9.45 2.35
C MET A 253 -2.34 -9.50 1.39
N THR A 254 -2.58 -9.97 0.16
CA THR A 254 -1.58 -10.04 -0.90
C THR A 254 -1.89 -8.99 -1.96
N ASP A 255 -1.03 -8.00 -2.10
CA ASP A 255 -1.15 -6.94 -3.12
C ASP A 255 -0.23 -7.21 -4.30
N ARG A 256 -0.76 -7.09 -5.53
CA ARG A 256 -0.03 -7.30 -6.78
C ARG A 256 -0.26 -6.12 -7.72
N LEU A 257 0.82 -5.56 -8.24
CA LEU A 257 0.74 -4.63 -9.35
C LEU A 257 0.63 -5.40 -10.68
N VAL A 258 -0.15 -4.86 -11.61
CA VAL A 258 -0.29 -5.48 -12.94
C VAL A 258 1.07 -5.50 -13.64
N GLY A 259 1.46 -6.67 -14.15
CA GLY A 259 2.73 -6.88 -14.82
C GLY A 259 3.87 -7.33 -13.91
N GLN A 260 3.70 -7.33 -12.59
CA GLN A 260 4.68 -7.92 -11.67
C GLN A 260 4.44 -9.42 -11.48
N ILE A 261 5.53 -10.19 -11.49
CA ILE A 261 5.49 -11.64 -11.23
C ILE A 261 5.30 -11.90 -9.73
N ARG A 262 5.97 -11.11 -8.88
CA ARG A 262 5.90 -11.22 -7.42
C ARG A 262 4.86 -10.28 -6.83
N PRO A 263 4.22 -10.62 -5.70
CA PRO A 263 3.40 -9.68 -4.96
C PRO A 263 4.23 -8.49 -4.50
N ARG A 264 3.67 -7.27 -4.59
CA ARG A 264 4.25 -6.06 -3.99
C ARG A 264 4.32 -6.16 -2.47
N SER A 265 3.26 -6.71 -1.86
CA SER A 265 3.22 -6.95 -0.43
C SER A 265 2.45 -8.21 -0.09
N ILE A 266 2.87 -8.87 0.98
CA ILE A 266 2.11 -9.91 1.67
C ILE A 266 2.08 -9.47 3.13
N LEU A 267 0.94 -8.98 3.59
CA LEU A 267 0.74 -8.59 4.97
C LEU A 267 -0.07 -9.66 5.68
N GLU A 268 0.48 -10.19 6.75
CA GLU A 268 -0.20 -11.15 7.59
C GLU A 268 -0.59 -10.49 8.91
N PHE A 269 -1.84 -10.70 9.31
CA PHE A 269 -2.43 -10.14 10.52
C PHE A 269 -2.97 -11.29 11.37
N ASP A 270 -2.71 -11.24 12.67
CA ASP A 270 -3.32 -12.11 13.65
C ASP A 270 -4.59 -11.46 14.20
N ARG A 271 -5.66 -12.25 14.45
CA ARG A 271 -6.92 -11.75 15.02
C ARG A 271 -6.72 -11.38 16.49
N GLU A 272 -7.24 -10.23 16.89
CA GLU A 272 -7.31 -9.80 18.29
C GLU A 272 -8.54 -10.31 19.03
#